data_e3663f8739112c6d2ab814f02fa3ff85
#
_entry.id   e3663f8739112c6d2ab814f02fa3ff85
#
_cell.length_a   1.000
_cell.length_b   1.000
_cell.length_c   1.000
_cell.angle_alpha   90.00
_cell.angle_beta   90.00
_cell.angle_gamma   90.00
#
_symmetry.space_group_name_H-M   'P 1'
#
loop_
_entity.id
_entity.type
_entity.pdbx_description
1 polymer ?
#
loop_
_entity_poly.entity_id
_entity_poly.type
_entity_poly.pdbx_seq_one_letter_code
_entity_poly.pdbx_strand_id
1 'polypeptide(L)'
;GGAFVEVELTAQPVDNVMAIPKNALYKNNRVYLVRDGRLEPRTLIDFVDDGAQVLLKSGLAIGDVVLLTRFNEAAPGVAVKVVEKP
;
A
#
# COMPACT_ATOMS: atom_id res chain seq x y z
N GLY A 1 7.42 -16.88 -11.91
CA GLY A 1 6.16 -16.19 -11.89
C GLY A 1 5.97 -15.32 -10.67
N GLY A 2 4.86 -14.73 -10.57
CA GLY A 2 4.43 -13.91 -9.47
C GLY A 2 2.94 -13.68 -9.59
N ALA A 3 2.31 -13.20 -8.53
CA ALA A 3 0.91 -12.87 -8.56
C ALA A 3 0.68 -11.57 -9.32
N PHE A 4 -0.43 -11.49 -10.03
CA PHE A 4 -0.87 -10.22 -10.62
C PHE A 4 -1.61 -9.44 -9.55
N VAL A 5 -1.22 -8.20 -9.34
CA VAL A 5 -1.77 -7.38 -8.27
C VAL A 5 -2.16 -6.00 -8.79
N GLU A 6 -3.16 -5.42 -8.15
CA GLU A 6 -3.51 -4.02 -8.36
C GLU A 6 -2.74 -3.18 -7.36
N VAL A 7 -2.23 -2.06 -7.83
CA VAL A 7 -1.50 -1.12 -7.02
C VAL A 7 -2.03 0.28 -7.26
N GLU A 8 -1.74 1.17 -6.34
CA GLU A 8 -2.06 2.58 -6.46
C GLU A 8 -0.81 3.38 -6.16
N LEU A 9 -0.49 4.32 -7.04
CA LEU A 9 0.53 5.30 -6.72
C LEU A 9 -0.05 6.21 -5.64
N THR A 10 0.72 6.39 -4.57
CA THR A 10 0.28 7.31 -3.53
C THR A 10 0.11 8.69 -4.15
N ALA A 11 -1.09 9.23 -4.00
CA ALA A 11 -1.40 10.54 -4.52
C ALA A 11 -0.62 11.60 -3.76
N GLN A 12 -0.61 12.81 -4.31
CA GLN A 12 -0.04 13.92 -3.60
C GLN A 12 -0.82 14.17 -2.32
N PRO A 13 -0.14 14.52 -1.23
CA PRO A 13 -0.85 14.77 0.01
C PRO A 13 -1.73 16.00 -0.09
N VAL A 14 -2.87 15.96 0.58
CA VAL A 14 -3.74 17.10 0.79
C VAL A 14 -3.57 17.50 2.25
N ASP A 15 -3.17 18.75 2.50
CA ASP A 15 -2.91 19.25 3.86
C ASP A 15 -1.91 18.36 4.62
N ASN A 16 -0.88 17.89 3.90
CA ASN A 16 0.16 17.01 4.45
C ASN A 16 -0.37 15.66 4.93
N VAL A 17 -1.50 15.22 4.40
CA VAL A 17 -2.10 13.93 4.72
C VAL A 17 -2.24 13.11 3.45
N MET A 18 -1.79 11.86 3.50
CA MET A 18 -2.01 10.91 2.43
C MET A 18 -3.14 9.97 2.81
N ALA A 19 -3.96 9.57 1.84
CA ALA A 19 -5.06 8.65 2.05
C ALA A 19 -4.84 7.38 1.24
N ILE A 20 -5.04 6.23 1.87
CA ILE A 20 -5.06 4.94 1.18
C ILE A 20 -6.35 4.22 1.53
N PRO A 21 -6.85 3.33 0.63
CA PRO A 21 -8.02 2.53 0.96
C PRO A 21 -7.75 1.65 2.18
N LYS A 22 -8.76 1.48 3.02
CA LYS A 22 -8.61 0.67 4.22
C LYS A 22 -8.26 -0.77 3.91
N ASN A 23 -8.74 -1.31 2.79
CA ASN A 23 -8.46 -2.69 2.42
C ASN A 23 -6.98 -2.94 2.06
N ALA A 24 -6.18 -1.89 1.93
CA ALA A 24 -4.73 -2.06 1.76
C ALA A 24 -4.03 -2.37 3.08
N LEU A 25 -4.70 -2.20 4.21
CA LEU A 25 -4.11 -2.37 5.54
C LEU A 25 -4.21 -3.83 5.97
N TYR A 26 -3.08 -4.41 6.31
CA TYR A 26 -2.98 -5.78 6.83
C TYR A 26 -2.85 -5.75 8.35
N LYS A 27 -2.80 -6.93 8.97
CA LYS A 27 -2.62 -7.06 10.41
C LYS A 27 -1.35 -6.35 10.87
N ASN A 28 -1.35 -5.88 12.09
CA ASN A 28 -0.22 -5.17 12.72
C ASN A 28 0.06 -3.84 12.00
N ASN A 29 -0.98 -3.21 11.45
CA ASN A 29 -0.88 -1.89 10.81
C ASN A 29 0.12 -1.89 9.66
N ARG A 30 0.16 -2.97 8.91
CA ARG A 30 1.12 -3.15 7.84
C ARG A 30 0.48 -2.90 6.49
N VAL A 31 1.20 -2.21 5.61
CA VAL A 31 0.89 -2.15 4.18
C VAL A 31 2.06 -2.73 3.43
N TYR A 32 1.84 -3.07 2.16
CA TYR A 32 2.92 -3.52 1.29
C TYR A 32 3.11 -2.51 0.18
N LEU A 33 4.35 -2.12 -0.03
CA LEU A 33 4.76 -1.35 -1.18
C LEU A 33 5.30 -2.32 -2.24
N VAL A 34 5.20 -1.91 -3.50
CA VAL A 34 5.81 -2.68 -4.58
C VAL A 34 7.08 -1.95 -5.00
N ARG A 35 8.21 -2.61 -4.85
CA ARG A 35 9.51 -2.11 -5.27
C ARG A 35 10.25 -3.18 -6.06
N ASP A 36 10.69 -2.82 -7.25
CA ASP A 36 11.45 -3.73 -8.10
C ASP A 36 10.73 -5.06 -8.31
N GLY A 37 9.39 -5.01 -8.44
CA GLY A 37 8.58 -6.20 -8.66
C GLY A 37 8.39 -7.08 -7.44
N ARG A 38 8.70 -6.58 -6.25
CA ARG A 38 8.58 -7.35 -5.01
C ARG A 38 7.86 -6.55 -3.95
N LEU A 39 7.19 -7.26 -3.05
CA LEU A 39 6.50 -6.64 -1.93
C LEU A 39 7.49 -6.26 -0.83
N GLU A 40 7.37 -5.02 -0.37
CA GLU A 40 8.14 -4.50 0.74
C GLU A 40 7.18 -4.10 1.86
N PRO A 41 7.28 -4.68 3.05
CA PRO A 41 6.37 -4.34 4.13
C PRO A 41 6.69 -2.96 4.70
N ARG A 42 5.65 -2.26 5.09
CA ARG A 42 5.80 -0.99 5.78
C ARG A 42 4.80 -0.94 6.92
N THR A 43 5.27 -0.78 8.14
CA THR A 43 4.40 -0.63 9.31
C THR A 43 4.05 0.84 9.47
N LEU A 44 2.76 1.11 9.58
CA LEU A 44 2.26 2.47 9.76
C LEU A 44 2.14 2.77 11.25
N ILE A 45 2.55 3.96 11.65
CA ILE A 45 2.56 4.35 13.05
C ILE A 45 1.59 5.48 13.32
N ASP A 46 1.61 6.52 12.50
CA ASP A 46 0.83 7.73 12.73
C ASP A 46 -0.27 7.84 11.66
N PHE A 47 -1.40 7.22 11.95
CA PHE A 47 -2.51 7.20 10.99
C PHE A 47 -3.85 7.22 11.71
N VAL A 48 -4.88 7.60 10.98
CA VAL A 48 -6.27 7.57 11.44
C VAL A 48 -7.07 6.70 10.47
N ASP A 49 -7.83 5.74 11.03
CA ASP A 49 -8.74 4.90 10.26
C ASP A 49 -10.13 5.53 10.35
N ASP A 50 -10.66 6.02 9.23
CA ASP A 50 -11.98 6.65 9.22
C ASP A 50 -13.07 5.69 8.75
N GLY A 51 -12.76 4.40 8.63
CA GLY A 51 -13.71 3.37 8.22
C GLY A 51 -13.65 3.03 6.74
N ALA A 52 -13.35 3.98 5.89
CA ALA A 52 -13.23 3.77 4.44
C ALA A 52 -11.79 3.92 3.98
N GLN A 53 -11.05 4.80 4.63
CA GLN A 53 -9.67 5.13 4.28
C GLN A 53 -8.80 5.15 5.51
N VAL A 54 -7.52 5.04 5.28
CA VAL A 54 -6.50 5.27 6.30
C VAL A 54 -5.78 6.55 5.92
N LEU A 55 -5.76 7.50 6.84
CA LEU A 55 -5.16 8.81 6.64
C LEU A 55 -3.83 8.87 7.36
N LEU A 56 -2.78 9.21 6.63
CA LEU A 56 -1.40 9.14 7.13
C LEU A 56 -0.72 10.50 7.06
N LYS A 57 -0.03 10.86 8.11
CA LYS A 57 0.84 12.04 8.10
C LYS A 57 2.28 11.67 7.76
N SER A 58 2.64 10.42 7.94
CA SER A 58 4.00 9.94 7.68
C SER A 58 3.96 8.45 7.32
N GLY A 59 5.10 7.91 6.92
CA GLY A 59 5.24 6.48 6.61
C GLY A 59 5.24 6.17 5.13
N LEU A 60 4.73 7.05 4.29
CA LEU A 60 4.75 6.90 2.83
C LEU A 60 5.31 8.16 2.20
N ALA A 61 5.92 8.00 1.04
CA ALA A 61 6.44 9.11 0.26
C ALA A 61 5.61 9.25 -1.02
N ILE A 62 5.62 10.45 -1.59
CA ILE A 62 5.01 10.69 -2.90
C ILE A 62 5.69 9.76 -3.91
N GLY A 63 4.90 9.05 -4.68
CA GLY A 63 5.40 8.10 -5.66
C GLY A 63 5.51 6.67 -5.17
N ASP A 64 5.32 6.42 -3.88
CA ASP A 64 5.26 5.04 -3.39
C ASP A 64 4.07 4.33 -4.02
N VAL A 65 4.28 3.07 -4.39
CA VAL A 65 3.26 2.23 -5.01
C VAL A 65 2.75 1.25 -3.97
N VAL A 66 1.48 1.36 -3.64
CA VAL A 66 0.86 0.59 -2.56
C VAL A 66 0.04 -0.56 -3.12
N LEU A 67 0.25 -1.75 -2.57
CA LEU A 67 -0.51 -2.94 -2.95
C LEU A 67 -1.96 -2.81 -2.51
N LEU A 68 -2.91 -2.95 -3.44
CA LEU A 68 -4.34 -2.93 -3.16
C LEU A 68 -4.97 -4.32 -3.15
N THR A 69 -4.45 -5.24 -3.97
CA THR A 69 -4.99 -6.59 -4.05
C THR A 69 -4.70 -7.33 -2.77
N ARG A 70 -5.75 -7.84 -2.13
CA ARG A 70 -5.57 -8.69 -0.95
C ARG A 70 -5.44 -10.14 -1.38
N PHE A 71 -4.40 -10.80 -0.91
CA PHE A 71 -4.23 -12.23 -1.13
C PHE A 71 -3.43 -12.81 0.04
N ASN A 72 -3.68 -14.09 0.32
CA ASN A 72 -3.17 -14.71 1.54
C ASN A 72 -1.66 -14.89 1.54
N GLU A 73 -1.05 -14.92 0.37
CA GLU A 73 0.39 -15.11 0.23
C GLU A 73 1.19 -13.82 0.30
N ALA A 74 0.54 -12.68 0.56
CA ALA A 74 1.26 -11.42 0.68
C ALA A 74 2.23 -11.49 1.84
N ALA A 75 3.50 -11.29 1.54
CA ALA A 75 4.59 -11.40 2.51
C ALA A 75 5.78 -10.63 1.99
N PRO A 76 6.73 -10.27 2.87
CA PRO A 76 7.94 -9.55 2.45
C PRO A 76 8.68 -10.32 1.37
N GLY A 77 9.10 -9.62 0.32
CA GLY A 77 9.91 -10.18 -0.75
C GLY A 77 9.16 -10.96 -1.82
N VAL A 78 7.85 -11.15 -1.68
CA VAL A 78 7.07 -11.88 -2.67
C VAL A 78 7.09 -11.13 -4.00
N ALA A 79 7.40 -11.84 -5.09
CA ALA A 79 7.41 -11.25 -6.41
C ALA A 79 5.99 -11.06 -6.92
N VAL A 80 5.71 -9.92 -7.51
CA VAL A 80 4.39 -9.58 -8.04
C VAL A 80 4.53 -8.94 -9.41
N LYS A 81 3.46 -9.02 -10.19
CA LYS A 81 3.35 -8.31 -11.46
C LYS A 81 2.25 -7.26 -11.31
N VAL A 82 2.60 -6.03 -11.62
CA VAL A 82 1.67 -4.92 -11.50
C VAL A 82 0.76 -4.87 -12.70
N VAL A 83 -0.55 -4.81 -12.46
CA VAL A 83 -1.53 -4.58 -13.50
C VAL A 83 -2.08 -3.17 -13.28
N GLU A 84 -1.83 -2.29 -14.24
CA GLU A 84 -2.32 -0.93 -14.16
C GLU A 84 -3.76 -0.88 -14.65
N LYS A 85 -4.60 -0.17 -13.89
CA LYS A 85 -5.94 0.13 -14.36
C LYS A 85 -5.88 1.27 -15.38
N PRO A 86 -6.63 1.15 -16.48
CA PRO A 86 -6.73 2.24 -17.43
C PRO A 86 -7.40 3.46 -16.85
#